data_556bc7f2e96d684ac6278ce101745172
#
_entry.id   556bc7f2e96d684ac6278ce101745172
#
_cell.length_a   1.000
_cell.length_b   1.000
_cell.length_c   1.000
_cell.angle_alpha   90.00
_cell.angle_beta   90.00
_cell.angle_gamma   90.00
#
_symmetry.space_group_name_H-M   'P 1'
#
loop_
_entity.id
_entity.type
_entity.pdbx_description
1 polymer ?
#
loop_
_entity_poly.entity_id
_entity_poly.type
_entity_poly.pdbx_seq_one_letter_code
_entity_poly.pdbx_strand_id
1 'polypeptide(L)'
;MVKISRYLILSGLLGISPLSLASDQGRGLVTMNGQIQESACSIHTDDIWQEIPFGVISYSDLNQEGKAVIKPFAVRLVNCSLERSRGGLWQSVNITFSGETEVFRPDIFKVNGEAQGLGLRIHNQAGDVARDGIPMPAVMIQNENNELRYLLSLVRGSKTLSEGDWYGIIRF
;
A
#
# COMPACT_ATOMS: atom_id res chain seq x y z
N MET A 1 60.10 -75.89 19.36
CA MET A 1 60.88 -74.75 19.71
C MET A 1 60.69 -73.69 18.63
N VAL A 2 60.30 -72.59 18.96
CA VAL A 2 60.44 -71.19 18.54
C VAL A 2 59.11 -70.47 18.67
N LYS A 3 58.95 -69.80 19.77
CA LYS A 3 58.01 -68.75 19.98
C LYS A 3 58.53 -67.48 19.32
N ILE A 4 57.88 -66.99 18.28
CA ILE A 4 58.16 -65.65 17.76
C ILE A 4 56.85 -64.99 17.40
N SER A 5 56.59 -64.16 18.26
CA SER A 5 56.12 -62.74 18.14
C SER A 5 54.81 -62.50 17.45
N ARG A 6 53.82 -62.38 18.31
CA ARG A 6 52.43 -62.04 18.06
C ARG A 6 52.16 -60.52 18.25
N TYR A 7 53.17 -59.66 18.14
CA TYR A 7 53.11 -58.24 18.55
C TYR A 7 53.36 -57.18 17.45
N LEU A 8 53.13 -57.52 16.17
CA LEU A 8 53.50 -56.58 15.12
C LEU A 8 52.36 -56.27 14.12
N ILE A 9 51.07 -56.41 14.49
CA ILE A 9 49.92 -56.02 13.65
C ILE A 9 48.96 -55.13 14.46
N LEU A 10 49.45 -54.21 15.23
CA LEU A 10 48.57 -53.25 15.96
C LEU A 10 49.05 -51.82 15.83
N SER A 11 49.60 -51.42 14.72
CA SER A 11 50.11 -50.06 14.56
C SER A 11 49.90 -49.47 13.18
N GLY A 12 48.67 -49.55 12.66
CA GLY A 12 48.36 -49.07 11.32
C GLY A 12 46.98 -48.44 11.09
N LEU A 13 46.25 -48.10 12.16
CA LEU A 13 44.91 -47.52 12.02
C LEU A 13 44.79 -46.14 12.69
N LEU A 14 45.77 -45.26 12.44
CA LEU A 14 45.66 -43.87 12.85
C LEU A 14 45.72 -42.97 11.59
N GLY A 15 44.63 -42.27 11.30
CA GLY A 15 44.73 -41.01 10.59
C GLY A 15 44.23 -40.94 9.16
N ILE A 16 42.96 -41.31 8.92
CA ILE A 16 42.25 -40.70 7.80
C ILE A 16 41.14 -39.84 8.40
N SER A 17 41.51 -38.61 8.79
CA SER A 17 40.53 -37.56 9.08
C SER A 17 39.92 -37.14 7.74
N PRO A 18 38.61 -37.22 7.52
CA PRO A 18 38.00 -36.62 6.37
C PRO A 18 38.17 -35.12 6.47
N LEU A 19 38.90 -34.49 5.56
CA LEU A 19 38.90 -33.06 5.35
C LEU A 19 37.49 -32.67 4.90
N SER A 20 36.70 -32.17 5.86
CA SER A 20 35.42 -31.54 5.53
C SER A 20 35.73 -30.29 4.74
N LEU A 21 35.57 -30.34 3.43
CA LEU A 21 35.54 -29.15 2.58
C LEU A 21 34.23 -28.41 2.95
N ALA A 22 34.34 -27.39 3.78
CA ALA A 22 33.26 -26.44 4.01
C ALA A 22 33.01 -25.73 2.66
N SER A 23 31.97 -26.10 1.96
CA SER A 23 31.52 -25.39 0.76
C SER A 23 30.96 -24.05 1.20
N ASP A 24 31.45 -22.97 0.60
CA ASP A 24 30.87 -21.63 0.76
C ASP A 24 29.42 -21.68 0.30
N GLN A 25 28.48 -21.59 1.25
CA GLN A 25 27.05 -21.78 1.00
C GLN A 25 26.37 -20.53 0.41
N GLY A 26 27.12 -19.71 -0.25
CA GLY A 26 26.60 -18.56 -0.99
C GLY A 26 26.52 -17.29 -0.15
N ARG A 27 26.74 -16.18 -0.80
CA ARG A 27 26.62 -14.85 -0.23
C ARG A 27 25.41 -14.18 -0.85
N GLY A 28 24.47 -13.73 0.00
CA GLY A 28 23.34 -12.91 -0.42
C GLY A 28 23.70 -11.43 -0.31
N LEU A 29 23.24 -10.62 -1.25
CA LEU A 29 23.31 -9.17 -1.19
C LEU A 29 21.90 -8.63 -1.04
N VAL A 30 21.67 -7.81 -0.01
CA VAL A 30 20.44 -7.05 0.18
C VAL A 30 20.76 -5.59 -0.03
N THR A 31 20.15 -4.98 -1.05
CA THR A 31 20.26 -3.55 -1.30
C THR A 31 19.03 -2.84 -0.81
N MET A 32 19.21 -1.83 0.04
CA MET A 32 18.14 -0.98 0.55
C MET A 32 18.35 0.44 0.03
N ASN A 33 17.31 1.00 -0.56
CA ASN A 33 17.32 2.38 -1.02
C ASN A 33 16.17 3.11 -0.34
N GLY A 34 16.36 4.36 -0.01
CA GLY A 34 15.37 5.20 0.62
C GLY A 34 15.59 6.67 0.31
N GLN A 35 14.57 7.47 0.47
CA GLN A 35 14.63 8.92 0.32
C GLN A 35 14.08 9.58 1.59
N ILE A 36 14.78 10.61 2.06
CA ILE A 36 14.31 11.44 3.16
C ILE A 36 13.72 12.71 2.53
N GLN A 37 12.46 12.96 2.82
CA GLN A 37 11.75 14.16 2.38
C GLN A 37 11.28 14.96 3.59
N GLU A 38 11.34 16.28 3.48
CA GLU A 38 10.76 17.19 4.44
C GLU A 38 9.26 17.30 4.18
N SER A 39 8.46 17.22 5.22
CA SER A 39 7.01 17.38 5.14
C SER A 39 6.56 18.47 6.10
N ALA A 40 5.60 19.28 5.66
CA ALA A 40 5.00 20.32 6.50
C ALA A 40 4.14 19.76 7.63
N CYS A 41 3.51 18.61 7.42
CA CYS A 41 2.54 18.01 8.33
C CYS A 41 2.76 16.51 8.45
N SER A 42 2.19 15.91 9.47
CA SER A 42 2.02 14.46 9.60
C SER A 42 0.56 14.08 9.42
N ILE A 43 0.29 12.88 8.91
CA ILE A 43 -1.06 12.34 8.90
C ILE A 43 -1.42 11.88 10.32
N HIS A 44 -2.65 12.18 10.77
CA HIS A 44 -3.15 11.70 12.05
C HIS A 44 -3.12 10.16 12.08
N THR A 45 -2.71 9.58 13.19
CA THR A 45 -2.46 8.12 13.30
C THR A 45 -3.69 7.28 12.93
N ASP A 46 -4.89 7.71 13.33
CA ASP A 46 -6.14 7.00 13.02
C ASP A 46 -6.50 7.05 11.52
N ASP A 47 -5.93 7.99 10.78
CA ASP A 47 -6.24 8.16 9.36
C ASP A 47 -5.23 7.45 8.44
N ILE A 48 -4.15 6.89 9.00
CA ILE A 48 -3.18 6.08 8.24
C ILE A 48 -3.85 4.81 7.68
N TRP A 49 -4.82 4.28 8.41
CA TRP A 49 -5.62 3.13 8.03
C TRP A 49 -7.09 3.43 8.28
N GLN A 50 -7.87 3.58 7.23
CA GLN A 50 -9.30 3.85 7.31
C GLN A 50 -10.10 2.71 6.66
N GLU A 51 -11.15 2.27 7.34
CA GLU A 51 -12.13 1.35 6.78
C GLU A 51 -13.45 2.11 6.57
N ILE A 52 -13.96 2.08 5.34
CA ILE A 52 -15.18 2.79 4.96
C ILE A 52 -16.25 1.75 4.58
N PRO A 53 -17.13 1.36 5.52
CA PRO A 53 -18.15 0.37 5.24
C PRO A 53 -19.26 0.95 4.36
N PHE A 54 -19.56 0.28 3.26
CA PHE A 54 -20.69 0.62 2.40
C PHE A 54 -21.98 -0.09 2.82
N GLY A 55 -21.87 -1.19 3.56
CA GLY A 55 -23.01 -2.02 3.94
C GLY A 55 -23.61 -2.79 2.75
N VAL A 56 -24.87 -3.21 2.90
CA VAL A 56 -25.59 -3.89 1.83
C VAL A 56 -26.16 -2.85 0.86
N ILE A 57 -25.85 -3.03 -0.41
CA ILE A 57 -26.28 -2.12 -1.48
C ILE A 57 -27.17 -2.92 -2.44
N SER A 58 -28.32 -2.36 -2.78
CA SER A 58 -29.23 -3.01 -3.71
C SER A 58 -28.89 -2.70 -5.17
N TYR A 59 -29.29 -3.57 -6.07
CA TYR A 59 -29.17 -3.37 -7.51
C TYR A 59 -29.84 -2.07 -7.98
N SER A 60 -30.98 -1.71 -7.35
CA SER A 60 -31.72 -0.49 -7.66
C SER A 60 -30.95 0.78 -7.30
N ASP A 61 -30.12 0.75 -6.27
CA ASP A 61 -29.33 1.92 -5.86
C ASP A 61 -28.23 2.27 -6.86
N LEU A 62 -27.74 1.26 -7.57
CA LEU A 62 -26.70 1.41 -8.60
C LEU A 62 -27.26 1.65 -10.01
N ASN A 63 -28.52 1.31 -10.25
CA ASN A 63 -29.15 1.46 -11.57
C ASN A 63 -29.88 2.78 -11.76
N GLN A 64 -30.13 3.54 -10.71
CA GLN A 64 -30.73 4.85 -10.83
C GLN A 64 -29.68 5.86 -11.30
N GLU A 65 -29.84 6.36 -12.52
CA GLU A 65 -29.02 7.46 -13.03
C GLU A 65 -29.08 8.64 -12.05
N GLY A 66 -27.91 9.08 -11.60
CA GLY A 66 -27.77 10.19 -10.66
C GLY A 66 -27.79 9.83 -9.18
N LYS A 67 -28.03 8.58 -8.79
CA LYS A 67 -27.86 8.11 -7.40
C LYS A 67 -26.59 7.28 -7.25
N ALA A 68 -25.48 7.93 -6.93
CA ALA A 68 -24.30 7.22 -6.45
C ALA A 68 -24.44 6.96 -4.94
N VAL A 69 -24.03 5.78 -4.48
CA VAL A 69 -23.83 5.56 -3.05
C VAL A 69 -22.52 6.23 -2.65
N ILE A 70 -22.63 7.31 -1.88
CA ILE A 70 -21.52 8.18 -1.53
C ILE A 70 -21.23 8.10 -0.04
N LYS A 71 -19.96 7.94 0.30
CA LYS A 71 -19.46 7.99 1.69
C LYS A 71 -18.42 9.10 1.81
N PRO A 72 -18.55 10.03 2.74
CA PRO A 72 -17.51 11.00 3.03
C PRO A 72 -16.38 10.35 3.82
N PHE A 73 -15.16 10.81 3.57
CA PHE A 73 -14.00 10.52 4.40
C PHE A 73 -13.06 11.72 4.42
N ALA A 74 -12.16 11.73 5.38
CA ALA A 74 -11.20 12.81 5.53
C ALA A 74 -9.82 12.28 5.90
N VAL A 75 -8.80 13.02 5.55
CA VAL A 75 -7.43 12.82 6.00
C VAL A 75 -7.02 14.03 6.83
N ARG A 76 -6.84 13.82 8.13
CA ARG A 76 -6.41 14.86 9.07
C ARG A 76 -4.90 15.01 9.04
N LEU A 77 -4.46 16.23 8.91
CA LEU A 77 -3.05 16.61 8.97
C LEU A 77 -2.80 17.29 10.31
N VAL A 78 -1.80 16.82 11.02
CA VAL A 78 -1.43 17.27 12.37
C VAL A 78 0.02 17.67 12.43
N ASN A 79 0.39 18.39 13.50
CA ASN A 79 1.75 18.85 13.74
C ASN A 79 2.33 19.63 12.54
N CYS A 80 1.49 20.43 11.91
CA CYS A 80 1.89 21.23 10.76
C CYS A 80 2.86 22.34 11.18
N SER A 81 4.03 22.35 10.55
CA SER A 81 4.99 23.44 10.60
C SER A 81 5.20 23.97 9.19
N LEU A 82 4.78 25.20 8.96
CA LEU A 82 4.88 25.79 7.62
C LEU A 82 6.30 26.24 7.28
N GLU A 83 7.17 26.38 8.26
CA GLU A 83 8.56 26.77 8.04
C GLU A 83 9.35 25.61 7.44
N ARG A 84 10.12 25.89 6.40
CA ARG A 84 11.01 24.94 5.76
C ARG A 84 12.41 25.03 6.36
N SER A 85 13.08 23.92 6.58
CA SER A 85 14.42 23.87 7.15
C SER A 85 15.48 24.65 6.35
N ARG A 86 15.25 24.83 5.05
CA ARG A 86 16.12 25.58 4.13
C ARG A 86 15.62 26.99 3.81
N GLY A 87 14.67 27.49 4.59
CA GLY A 87 14.02 28.79 4.40
C GLY A 87 12.82 28.76 3.44
N GLY A 88 11.88 29.68 3.65
CA GLY A 88 10.59 29.74 2.96
C GLY A 88 9.48 29.05 3.74
N LEU A 89 8.28 29.07 3.18
CA LEU A 89 7.08 28.50 3.79
C LEU A 89 6.44 27.47 2.87
N TRP A 90 5.89 26.42 3.48
CA TRP A 90 4.92 25.54 2.84
C TRP A 90 3.58 26.27 2.75
N GLN A 91 2.98 26.30 1.58
CA GLN A 91 1.70 26.98 1.37
C GLN A 91 0.54 26.01 1.14
N SER A 92 0.83 24.85 0.60
CA SER A 92 -0.19 23.89 0.22
C SER A 92 0.31 22.46 0.29
N VAL A 93 -0.63 21.53 0.30
CA VAL A 93 -0.42 20.10 0.22
C VAL A 93 -1.24 19.52 -0.93
N ASN A 94 -0.72 18.47 -1.54
CA ASN A 94 -1.44 17.64 -2.50
C ASN A 94 -1.58 16.24 -1.92
N ILE A 95 -2.71 15.60 -2.19
CA ILE A 95 -2.88 14.16 -1.96
C ILE A 95 -2.86 13.44 -3.30
N THR A 96 -2.28 12.25 -3.31
CA THR A 96 -2.27 11.37 -4.49
C THR A 96 -2.88 10.05 -4.07
N PHE A 97 -3.92 9.62 -4.76
CA PHE A 97 -4.53 8.31 -4.56
C PHE A 97 -3.94 7.31 -5.54
N SER A 98 -3.65 6.10 -5.07
CA SER A 98 -3.08 5.04 -5.90
C SER A 98 -3.73 3.69 -5.61
N GLY A 99 -4.04 2.94 -6.67
CA GLY A 99 -4.67 1.63 -6.59
C GLY A 99 -4.85 1.01 -7.97
N GLU A 100 -5.38 -0.21 -8.01
CA GLU A 100 -5.76 -0.79 -9.30
C GLU A 100 -6.95 -0.04 -9.90
N THR A 101 -6.87 0.29 -11.19
CA THR A 101 -7.94 0.98 -11.90
C THR A 101 -8.48 0.15 -13.07
N GLU A 102 -9.65 0.51 -13.56
CA GLU A 102 -10.20 -0.07 -14.79
C GLU A 102 -9.35 0.32 -16.00
N VAL A 103 -9.32 -0.59 -16.98
CA VAL A 103 -8.63 -0.33 -18.25
C VAL A 103 -9.28 0.86 -18.94
N PHE A 104 -8.47 1.84 -19.34
CA PHE A 104 -8.90 3.12 -19.95
C PHE A 104 -9.74 4.06 -19.08
N ARG A 105 -9.91 3.74 -17.78
CA ARG A 105 -10.62 4.60 -16.82
C ARG A 105 -9.80 4.76 -15.52
N PRO A 106 -8.75 5.57 -15.55
CA PRO A 106 -7.87 5.78 -14.39
C PRO A 106 -8.55 6.52 -13.22
N ASP A 107 -9.76 6.99 -13.42
CA ASP A 107 -10.64 7.61 -12.43
C ASP A 107 -11.55 6.61 -11.68
N ILE A 108 -11.53 5.33 -12.07
CA ILE A 108 -12.30 4.26 -11.43
C ILE A 108 -11.34 3.22 -10.87
N PHE A 109 -11.26 3.17 -9.55
CA PHE A 109 -10.53 2.17 -8.82
C PHE A 109 -11.33 0.87 -8.78
N LYS A 110 -10.66 -0.25 -9.07
CA LYS A 110 -11.28 -1.57 -9.06
C LYS A 110 -11.66 -2.02 -7.67
N VAL A 111 -12.71 -2.79 -7.59
CA VAL A 111 -13.03 -3.63 -6.45
C VAL A 111 -12.63 -5.07 -6.73
N ASN A 112 -12.36 -5.82 -5.66
CA ASN A 112 -12.03 -7.23 -5.66
C ASN A 112 -13.13 -7.99 -4.90
N GLY A 113 -13.30 -9.28 -5.19
CA GLY A 113 -14.31 -10.14 -4.58
C GLY A 113 -15.18 -10.84 -5.60
N GLU A 114 -16.34 -11.31 -5.16
CA GLU A 114 -17.29 -12.05 -6.00
C GLU A 114 -18.16 -11.11 -6.85
N ALA A 115 -18.54 -9.95 -6.29
CA ALA A 115 -19.29 -8.95 -7.03
C ALA A 115 -18.47 -8.38 -8.20
N GLN A 116 -19.10 -8.17 -9.33
CA GLN A 116 -18.47 -7.61 -10.52
C GLN A 116 -19.27 -6.42 -11.05
N GLY A 117 -18.66 -5.66 -11.93
CA GLY A 117 -19.29 -4.50 -12.56
C GLY A 117 -19.40 -3.28 -11.66
N LEU A 118 -18.60 -3.24 -10.60
CA LEU A 118 -18.48 -2.16 -9.63
C LEU A 118 -17.11 -1.52 -9.71
N GLY A 119 -17.03 -0.26 -9.30
CA GLY A 119 -15.78 0.46 -9.09
C GLY A 119 -15.96 1.58 -8.08
N LEU A 120 -14.86 2.12 -7.62
CA LEU A 120 -14.82 3.21 -6.66
C LEU A 120 -14.28 4.47 -7.34
N ARG A 121 -14.89 5.60 -7.09
CA ARG A 121 -14.44 6.91 -7.56
C ARG A 121 -14.30 7.85 -6.36
N ILE A 122 -13.19 8.57 -6.31
CA ILE A 122 -12.94 9.58 -5.29
C ILE A 122 -13.02 10.97 -5.93
N HIS A 123 -13.66 11.89 -5.26
CA HIS A 123 -13.67 13.29 -5.65
C HIS A 123 -13.62 14.21 -4.43
N ASN A 124 -13.14 15.42 -4.62
CA ASN A 124 -13.17 16.46 -3.61
C ASN A 124 -14.52 17.20 -3.62
N GLN A 125 -14.68 18.18 -2.73
CA GLN A 125 -15.90 18.98 -2.66
C GLN A 125 -16.10 19.90 -3.86
N ALA A 126 -15.01 20.24 -4.59
CA ALA A 126 -15.09 21.03 -5.81
C ALA A 126 -15.48 20.20 -7.05
N GLY A 127 -15.54 18.86 -6.92
CA GLY A 127 -15.89 17.95 -8.00
C GLY A 127 -14.69 17.42 -8.79
N ASP A 128 -13.45 17.77 -8.41
CA ASP A 128 -12.27 17.21 -9.04
C ASP A 128 -12.16 15.71 -8.69
N VAL A 129 -11.95 14.90 -9.71
CA VAL A 129 -11.91 13.44 -9.60
C VAL A 129 -10.47 12.96 -9.51
N ALA A 130 -10.20 12.10 -8.52
CA ALA A 130 -8.91 11.44 -8.37
C ALA A 130 -8.66 10.46 -9.51
N ARG A 131 -7.39 10.41 -9.93
CA ARG A 131 -6.88 9.45 -10.91
C ARG A 131 -5.66 8.76 -10.32
N ASP A 132 -5.50 7.49 -10.64
CA ASP A 132 -4.37 6.70 -10.14
C ASP A 132 -3.04 7.40 -10.37
N GLY A 133 -2.28 7.60 -9.29
CA GLY A 133 -0.94 8.20 -9.32
C GLY A 133 -0.86 9.67 -9.68
N ILE A 134 -2.00 10.35 -9.90
CA ILE A 134 -2.03 11.79 -10.25
C ILE A 134 -2.38 12.60 -8.99
N PRO A 135 -1.57 13.61 -8.63
CA PRO A 135 -1.89 14.48 -7.52
C PRO A 135 -3.22 15.23 -7.73
N MET A 136 -4.04 15.26 -6.69
CA MET A 136 -5.23 16.10 -6.64
C MET A 136 -4.84 17.59 -6.58
N PRO A 137 -5.76 18.52 -6.89
CA PRO A 137 -5.52 19.93 -6.72
C PRO A 137 -5.01 20.27 -5.33
N ALA A 138 -4.09 21.23 -5.28
CA ALA A 138 -3.46 21.65 -4.05
C ALA A 138 -4.47 22.30 -3.09
N VAL A 139 -4.38 21.95 -1.81
CA VAL A 139 -5.15 22.53 -0.73
C VAL A 139 -4.22 23.41 0.10
N MET A 140 -4.62 24.66 0.33
CA MET A 140 -3.85 25.57 1.20
C MET A 140 -3.86 25.05 2.62
N ILE A 141 -2.71 25.08 3.29
CA ILE A 141 -2.53 24.66 4.68
C ILE A 141 -2.25 25.83 5.60
N GLN A 142 -2.61 25.67 6.86
CA GLN A 142 -2.38 26.62 7.94
C GLN A 142 -1.53 26.01 9.03
N ASN A 143 -0.99 26.83 9.94
CA ASN A 143 -0.13 26.41 11.06
C ASN A 143 -0.81 25.49 12.10
N GLU A 144 -2.03 25.09 11.88
CA GLU A 144 -2.79 24.24 12.78
C GLU A 144 -3.17 22.94 12.08
N ASN A 145 -4.06 22.21 12.69
CA ASN A 145 -4.61 20.98 12.11
C ASN A 145 -5.40 21.31 10.85
N ASN A 146 -5.13 20.59 9.80
CA ASN A 146 -5.83 20.71 8.54
C ASN A 146 -6.58 19.42 8.25
N GLU A 147 -7.66 19.50 7.51
CA GLU A 147 -8.47 18.35 7.13
C GLU A 147 -8.75 18.36 5.64
N LEU A 148 -8.32 17.31 4.96
CA LEU A 148 -8.57 17.09 3.54
C LEU A 148 -9.82 16.22 3.39
N ARG A 149 -10.90 16.77 2.85
CA ARG A 149 -12.21 16.12 2.74
C ARG A 149 -12.48 15.60 1.35
N TYR A 150 -12.90 14.35 1.28
CA TYR A 150 -13.19 13.64 0.04
C TYR A 150 -14.50 12.88 0.14
N LEU A 151 -15.03 12.52 -1.01
CA LEU A 151 -16.22 11.71 -1.17
C LEU A 151 -15.83 10.46 -1.98
N LEU A 152 -16.12 9.30 -1.41
CA LEU A 152 -15.92 8.01 -2.05
C LEU A 152 -17.28 7.52 -2.59
N SER A 153 -17.37 7.39 -3.89
CA SER A 153 -18.59 6.98 -4.60
C SER A 153 -18.43 5.58 -5.15
N LEU A 154 -19.42 4.73 -4.90
CA LEU A 154 -19.56 3.47 -5.60
C LEU A 154 -20.23 3.74 -6.93
N VAL A 155 -19.59 3.30 -8.02
CA VAL A 155 -20.02 3.55 -9.39
C VAL A 155 -20.09 2.24 -10.18
N ARG A 156 -20.79 2.26 -11.29
CA ARG A 156 -20.76 1.13 -12.22
C ARG A 156 -19.43 1.07 -12.94
N GLY A 157 -18.86 -0.11 -12.97
CA GLY A 157 -17.68 -0.44 -13.75
C GLY A 157 -18.03 -0.83 -15.19
N SER A 158 -17.02 -1.32 -15.89
CA SER A 158 -17.14 -1.72 -17.30
C SER A 158 -17.81 -3.08 -17.51
N LYS A 159 -17.78 -3.95 -16.52
CA LYS A 159 -18.38 -5.29 -16.57
C LYS A 159 -19.86 -5.28 -16.24
N THR A 160 -20.54 -6.38 -16.56
CA THR A 160 -21.91 -6.62 -16.11
C THR A 160 -21.93 -6.74 -14.59
N LEU A 161 -22.92 -6.09 -13.97
CA LEU A 161 -23.12 -6.12 -12.53
C LEU A 161 -23.52 -7.52 -12.07
N SER A 162 -22.85 -8.07 -11.08
CA SER A 162 -23.20 -9.32 -10.39
C SER A 162 -23.16 -9.16 -8.89
N GLU A 163 -23.96 -9.96 -8.20
CA GLU A 163 -24.02 -10.03 -6.74
C GLU A 163 -22.77 -10.67 -6.15
N GLY A 164 -22.51 -10.41 -4.88
CA GLY A 164 -21.42 -10.98 -4.09
C GLY A 164 -20.78 -9.98 -3.16
N ASP A 165 -19.84 -10.45 -2.36
CA ASP A 165 -19.02 -9.61 -1.51
C ASP A 165 -17.93 -8.92 -2.32
N TRP A 166 -17.55 -7.72 -1.89
CA TRP A 166 -16.50 -6.94 -2.53
C TRP A 166 -15.73 -6.08 -1.53
N TYR A 167 -14.52 -5.76 -1.88
CA TYR A 167 -13.67 -4.79 -1.17
C TYR A 167 -12.80 -4.02 -2.15
N GLY A 168 -12.37 -2.83 -1.78
CA GLY A 168 -11.40 -2.02 -2.53
C GLY A 168 -10.24 -1.60 -1.64
N ILE A 169 -9.05 -1.47 -2.21
CA ILE A 169 -7.87 -0.97 -1.53
C ILE A 169 -7.30 0.19 -2.33
N ILE A 170 -7.27 1.36 -1.72
CA ILE A 170 -6.71 2.59 -2.29
C ILE A 170 -5.71 3.13 -1.29
N ARG A 171 -4.51 3.48 -1.76
CA ARG A 171 -3.47 4.13 -0.96
C ARG A 171 -3.48 5.63 -1.23
N PHE A 172 -3.01 6.37 -0.26
CA PHE A 172 -2.82 7.81 -0.41
C PHE A 172 -1.53 8.28 0.29
#